data_f74e8d36f367b6cf05abdea19e13d843
#
_entry.id   f74e8d36f367b6cf05abdea19e13d843
#
_cell.length_a   1.000
_cell.length_b   1.000
_cell.length_c   1.000
_cell.angle_alpha   90.00
_cell.angle_beta   90.00
_cell.angle_gamma   90.00
#
_symmetry.space_group_name_H-M   'P 1'
#
loop_
_entity.id
_entity.type
_entity.pdbx_description
1 polymer ?
#
loop_
_entity_poly.entity_id
_entity_poly.type
_entity_poly.pdbx_seq_one_letter_code
_entity_poly.pdbx_strand_id
1 'polypeptide(L)'
;MSHKVYITNDQKTVKIPSGLRILIRRACHAVLEYEHFDGTAEISVIFVDNEQITKLNGQYRDKPQPTDVLSFPMGENGVYDINPETGNAVLGDIVISMERAMEQAELYGHTLQREVAYLTVHSMLHLLGYDHENGGIAAVHMREKEEAVLIQLGLPRTVSYSADQV
;
A
#
# COMPACT_ATOMS: atom_id res chain seq x y z
N MET A 1 0.67 -23.03 6.22
CA MET A 1 0.86 -22.13 5.08
C MET A 1 0.59 -20.70 5.52
N SER A 2 1.37 -19.78 5.05
CA SER A 2 1.27 -18.38 5.47
C SER A 2 1.33 -17.44 4.27
N HIS A 3 0.82 -16.22 4.45
CA HIS A 3 0.98 -15.18 3.46
C HIS A 3 2.45 -14.86 3.24
N LYS A 4 2.82 -14.50 2.03
CA LYS A 4 4.18 -14.09 1.68
C LYS A 4 4.16 -12.64 1.19
N VAL A 5 5.00 -11.82 1.79
CA VAL A 5 5.21 -10.44 1.37
C VAL A 5 6.69 -10.28 1.02
N TYR A 6 6.95 -10.12 -0.27
CA TYR A 6 8.30 -9.92 -0.77
C TYR A 6 8.58 -8.43 -0.82
N ILE A 7 9.67 -7.97 -0.21
CA ILE A 7 9.99 -6.55 -0.13
C ILE A 7 11.36 -6.34 -0.77
N THR A 8 11.41 -5.49 -1.80
CA THR A 8 12.63 -5.17 -2.53
C THR A 8 12.89 -3.68 -2.42
N ASN A 9 14.12 -3.29 -2.06
CA ASN A 9 14.52 -1.89 -2.05
C ASN A 9 15.36 -1.60 -3.31
N ASP A 10 14.77 -0.87 -4.24
CA ASP A 10 15.38 -0.53 -5.52
C ASP A 10 15.62 0.97 -5.63
N GLN A 11 16.05 1.60 -4.52
CA GLN A 11 16.35 3.04 -4.47
C GLN A 11 17.44 3.31 -3.43
N LYS A 12 18.08 4.47 -3.52
CA LYS A 12 19.16 4.85 -2.62
C LYS A 12 18.96 6.23 -1.99
N THR A 13 17.84 6.89 -2.27
CA THR A 13 17.60 8.26 -1.85
C THR A 13 17.14 8.39 -0.41
N VAL A 14 16.40 7.39 0.08
CA VAL A 14 15.87 7.36 1.44
C VAL A 14 16.35 6.10 2.14
N LYS A 15 16.92 6.27 3.32
CA LYS A 15 17.31 5.12 4.15
C LYS A 15 16.06 4.45 4.69
N ILE A 16 16.00 3.13 4.57
CA ILE A 16 14.86 2.36 5.07
C ILE A 16 14.98 2.26 6.60
N PRO A 17 14.01 2.80 7.35
CA PRO A 17 14.05 2.72 8.82
C PRO A 17 14.00 1.28 9.32
N SER A 18 14.64 1.06 10.47
CA SER A 18 14.57 -0.23 11.14
C SER A 18 13.11 -0.54 11.49
N GLY A 19 12.69 -1.77 11.22
CA GLY A 19 11.31 -2.20 11.51
C GLY A 19 10.29 -1.89 10.43
N LEU A 20 10.64 -1.12 9.40
CA LEU A 20 9.68 -0.76 8.35
C LEU A 20 9.19 -1.98 7.59
N ARG A 21 10.09 -2.91 7.26
CA ARG A 21 9.71 -4.14 6.54
C ARG A 21 8.72 -4.98 7.35
N ILE A 22 8.96 -5.09 8.65
CA ILE A 22 8.05 -5.81 9.55
C ILE A 22 6.69 -5.14 9.57
N LEU A 23 6.67 -3.81 9.64
CA LEU A 23 5.43 -3.05 9.64
C LEU A 23 4.63 -3.26 8.35
N ILE A 24 5.30 -3.26 7.20
CA ILE A 24 4.65 -3.51 5.92
C ILE A 24 4.02 -4.92 5.90
N ARG A 25 4.73 -5.92 6.37
CA ARG A 25 4.19 -7.27 6.46
C ARG A 25 2.97 -7.33 7.36
N ARG A 26 3.04 -6.66 8.52
CA ARG A 26 1.91 -6.56 9.43
C ARG A 26 0.72 -5.85 8.77
N ALA A 27 0.97 -4.80 8.01
CA ALA A 27 -0.08 -4.07 7.31
C ALA A 27 -0.79 -4.96 6.28
N CYS A 28 -0.03 -5.70 5.48
CA CYS A 28 -0.61 -6.63 4.51
C CYS A 28 -1.46 -7.71 5.19
N HIS A 29 -0.93 -8.31 6.24
CA HIS A 29 -1.66 -9.33 7.01
C HIS A 29 -2.95 -8.75 7.63
N ALA A 30 -2.86 -7.54 8.18
CA ALA A 30 -4.02 -6.90 8.80
C ALA A 30 -5.15 -6.64 7.81
N VAL A 31 -4.83 -6.21 6.58
CA VAL A 31 -5.84 -6.03 5.54
C VAL A 31 -6.48 -7.36 5.16
N LEU A 32 -5.66 -8.39 4.95
CA LEU A 32 -6.17 -9.70 4.57
C LEU A 32 -7.09 -10.28 5.65
N GLU A 33 -6.73 -10.11 6.92
CA GLU A 33 -7.55 -10.54 8.04
C GLU A 33 -8.84 -9.72 8.15
N TYR A 34 -8.73 -8.41 8.03
CA TYR A 34 -9.90 -7.51 8.09
C TYR A 34 -10.91 -7.82 6.99
N GLU A 35 -10.44 -8.16 5.79
CA GLU A 35 -11.28 -8.50 4.65
C GLU A 35 -11.67 -9.97 4.60
N HIS A 36 -11.28 -10.75 5.59
CA HIS A 36 -11.58 -12.19 5.65
C HIS A 36 -11.15 -12.93 4.39
N PHE A 37 -9.93 -12.62 3.93
CA PHE A 37 -9.40 -13.24 2.72
C PHE A 37 -9.28 -14.75 2.91
N ASP A 38 -9.86 -15.51 1.99
CA ASP A 38 -9.88 -16.97 2.06
C ASP A 38 -8.57 -17.52 1.49
N GLY A 39 -7.87 -18.33 2.29
CA GLY A 39 -6.59 -18.91 1.92
C GLY A 39 -5.40 -18.00 2.21
N THR A 40 -4.32 -18.22 1.50
CA THR A 40 -3.08 -17.47 1.67
C THR A 40 -2.72 -16.70 0.40
N ALA A 41 -2.03 -15.58 0.56
CA ALA A 41 -1.75 -14.64 -0.53
C ALA A 41 -0.26 -14.31 -0.62
N GLU A 42 0.16 -13.88 -1.81
CA GLU A 42 1.49 -13.33 -2.07
C GLU A 42 1.36 -11.92 -2.61
N ILE A 43 2.20 -11.03 -2.10
CA ILE A 43 2.27 -9.64 -2.53
C ILE A 43 3.74 -9.26 -2.67
N SER A 44 4.08 -8.47 -3.69
CA SER A 44 5.41 -7.89 -3.83
C SER A 44 5.33 -6.39 -3.56
N VAL A 45 6.22 -5.87 -2.71
CA VAL A 45 6.33 -4.45 -2.40
C VAL A 45 7.72 -3.99 -2.85
N ILE A 46 7.78 -2.96 -3.67
CA ILE A 46 9.03 -2.44 -4.22
C ILE A 46 9.17 -0.97 -3.85
N PHE A 47 10.28 -0.62 -3.20
CA PHE A 47 10.63 0.77 -2.92
C PHE A 47 11.40 1.34 -4.10
N VAL A 48 10.94 2.47 -4.60
CA VAL A 48 11.56 3.19 -5.72
C VAL A 48 11.74 4.66 -5.36
N ASP A 49 12.37 5.43 -6.25
CA ASP A 49 12.46 6.88 -6.12
C ASP A 49 11.45 7.57 -7.05
N ASN A 50 11.41 8.91 -7.00
CA ASN A 50 10.47 9.69 -7.80
C ASN A 50 10.68 9.52 -9.30
N GLU A 51 11.93 9.41 -9.74
CA GLU A 51 12.24 9.22 -11.15
C GLU A 51 11.68 7.91 -11.68
N GLN A 52 11.92 6.84 -10.93
CA GLN A 52 11.45 5.49 -11.32
C GLN A 52 9.93 5.41 -11.35
N ILE A 53 9.25 5.96 -10.32
CA ILE A 53 7.78 5.89 -10.27
C ILE A 53 7.13 6.78 -11.33
N THR A 54 7.78 7.88 -11.70
CA THR A 54 7.33 8.74 -12.79
C THR A 54 7.31 7.96 -14.11
N LYS A 55 8.36 7.20 -14.37
CA LYS A 55 8.45 6.36 -15.58
C LYS A 55 7.36 5.30 -15.60
N LEU A 56 7.16 4.64 -14.47
CA LEU A 56 6.12 3.61 -14.35
C LEU A 56 4.73 4.20 -14.52
N ASN A 57 4.48 5.36 -13.91
CA ASN A 57 3.20 6.04 -14.01
C ASN A 57 2.91 6.48 -15.46
N GLY A 58 3.95 6.93 -16.18
CA GLY A 58 3.84 7.26 -17.60
C GLY A 58 3.58 6.04 -18.46
N GLN A 59 4.27 4.94 -18.18
CA GLN A 59 4.17 3.72 -18.98
C GLN A 59 2.83 3.00 -18.81
N TYR A 60 2.32 2.93 -17.59
CA TYR A 60 1.15 2.12 -17.27
C TYR A 60 -0.14 2.91 -17.08
N ARG A 61 -0.06 4.21 -16.81
CA ARG A 61 -1.23 5.05 -16.57
C ARG A 61 -1.28 6.28 -17.48
N ASP A 62 -0.32 6.43 -18.38
CA ASP A 62 -0.20 7.58 -19.28
C ASP A 62 -0.14 8.92 -18.56
N LYS A 63 0.45 8.93 -17.36
CA LYS A 63 0.61 10.11 -16.50
C LYS A 63 2.05 10.21 -16.05
N PRO A 64 2.99 10.73 -16.89
CA PRO A 64 4.41 10.75 -16.57
C PRO A 64 4.73 11.83 -15.52
N GLN A 65 4.24 11.64 -14.31
CA GLN A 65 4.43 12.52 -13.17
C GLN A 65 4.63 11.69 -11.91
N PRO A 66 5.30 12.25 -10.88
CA PRO A 66 5.50 11.52 -9.63
C PRO A 66 4.17 11.24 -8.94
N THR A 67 4.10 10.08 -8.30
CA THR A 67 3.01 9.71 -7.41
C THR A 67 3.61 9.04 -6.19
N ASP A 68 2.81 8.81 -5.17
CA ASP A 68 3.29 8.17 -3.94
C ASP A 68 3.33 6.65 -4.06
N VAL A 69 2.32 6.06 -4.67
CA VAL A 69 2.20 4.60 -4.76
C VAL A 69 1.48 4.22 -6.06
N LEU A 70 1.88 3.08 -6.60
CA LEU A 70 1.17 2.43 -7.72
C LEU A 70 0.82 1.01 -7.29
N SER A 71 -0.41 0.60 -7.61
CA SER A 71 -0.90 -0.75 -7.34
C SER A 71 -1.14 -1.46 -8.67
N PHE A 72 -0.61 -2.68 -8.81
CA PHE A 72 -0.76 -3.50 -10.00
C PHE A 72 -1.47 -4.80 -9.63
N PRO A 73 -2.82 -4.80 -9.60
CA PRO A 73 -3.56 -6.02 -9.31
C PRO A 73 -3.31 -7.09 -10.37
N MET A 74 -3.14 -8.33 -9.96
CA MET A 74 -2.97 -9.47 -10.86
C MET A 74 -4.20 -10.38 -10.88
N GLY A 75 -5.29 -9.94 -10.26
CA GLY A 75 -6.56 -10.64 -10.26
C GLY A 75 -7.69 -9.73 -10.66
N GLU A 76 -8.84 -10.33 -10.91
CA GLU A 76 -10.04 -9.63 -11.34
C GLU A 76 -11.24 -10.29 -10.67
N ASN A 77 -12.13 -9.48 -10.10
CA ASN A 77 -13.36 -9.97 -9.48
C ASN A 77 -13.14 -11.06 -8.43
N GLY A 78 -12.08 -10.92 -7.64
CA GLY A 78 -11.77 -11.87 -6.57
C GLY A 78 -11.12 -13.16 -7.06
N VAL A 79 -10.77 -13.25 -8.33
CA VAL A 79 -10.12 -14.44 -8.90
C VAL A 79 -8.65 -14.13 -9.16
N TYR A 80 -7.77 -14.92 -8.56
CA TYR A 80 -6.32 -14.73 -8.66
C TYR A 80 -5.67 -16.02 -9.12
N ASP A 81 -4.55 -15.88 -9.85
CA ASP A 81 -3.73 -17.02 -10.19
C ASP A 81 -3.07 -17.57 -8.92
N ILE A 82 -2.91 -18.87 -8.88
CA ILE A 82 -2.28 -19.55 -7.76
C ILE A 82 -0.85 -19.89 -8.14
N ASN A 83 0.09 -19.50 -7.28
CA ASN A 83 1.48 -19.88 -7.46
C ASN A 83 1.61 -21.39 -7.18
N PRO A 84 1.99 -22.20 -8.17
CA PRO A 84 2.03 -23.66 -7.99
C PRO A 84 3.10 -24.12 -6.98
N GLU A 85 4.11 -23.29 -6.73
CA GLU A 85 5.17 -23.66 -5.78
C GLU A 85 4.75 -23.44 -4.33
N THR A 86 3.91 -22.43 -4.07
CA THR A 86 3.53 -22.05 -2.70
C THR A 86 2.07 -22.35 -2.37
N GLY A 87 1.21 -22.48 -3.39
CA GLY A 87 -0.23 -22.59 -3.19
C GLY A 87 -0.91 -21.27 -2.87
N ASN A 88 -0.18 -20.16 -2.91
CA ASN A 88 -0.71 -18.85 -2.56
C ASN A 88 -1.35 -18.16 -3.76
N ALA A 89 -2.40 -17.38 -3.51
CA ALA A 89 -2.99 -16.50 -4.51
C ALA A 89 -2.06 -15.30 -4.75
N VAL A 90 -1.73 -15.03 -6.00
CA VAL A 90 -0.85 -13.92 -6.37
C VAL A 90 -1.70 -12.67 -6.52
N LEU A 91 -1.65 -11.77 -5.55
CA LEU A 91 -2.51 -10.58 -5.54
C LEU A 91 -2.00 -9.46 -6.44
N GLY A 92 -0.69 -9.26 -6.47
CA GLY A 92 -0.10 -8.21 -7.30
C GLY A 92 1.08 -7.51 -6.67
N ASP A 93 1.42 -6.36 -7.25
CA ASP A 93 2.58 -5.57 -6.85
C ASP A 93 2.17 -4.21 -6.33
N ILE A 94 2.91 -3.75 -5.33
CA ILE A 94 2.78 -2.40 -4.75
C ILE A 94 4.13 -1.71 -4.94
N VAL A 95 4.13 -0.56 -5.62
CA VAL A 95 5.35 0.21 -5.86
C VAL A 95 5.23 1.53 -5.10
N ILE A 96 6.14 1.80 -4.18
CA ILE A 96 6.11 2.97 -3.30
C ILE A 96 7.31 3.86 -3.58
N SER A 97 7.06 5.16 -3.88
CA SER A 97 8.12 6.14 -3.92
C SER A 97 8.48 6.55 -2.50
N MET A 98 9.66 6.17 -2.03
CA MET A 98 10.10 6.51 -0.69
C MET A 98 10.36 8.01 -0.54
N GLU A 99 10.82 8.68 -1.59
CA GLU A 99 10.98 10.13 -1.56
C GLU A 99 9.63 10.84 -1.36
N ARG A 100 8.62 10.41 -2.12
CA ARG A 100 7.29 11.00 -2.01
C ARG A 100 6.64 10.69 -0.66
N ALA A 101 6.84 9.47 -0.16
CA ALA A 101 6.34 9.09 1.16
C ALA A 101 6.95 9.97 2.26
N MET A 102 8.25 10.24 2.19
CA MET A 102 8.92 11.10 3.15
C MET A 102 8.42 12.56 3.07
N GLU A 103 8.25 13.09 1.86
CA GLU A 103 7.68 14.43 1.66
C GLU A 103 6.28 14.54 2.27
N GLN A 104 5.44 13.54 2.04
CA GLN A 104 4.08 13.54 2.56
C GLN A 104 4.03 13.39 4.08
N ALA A 105 4.91 12.56 4.62
CA ALA A 105 5.00 12.41 6.08
C ALA A 105 5.33 13.75 6.75
N GLU A 106 6.29 14.49 6.20
CA GLU A 106 6.65 15.81 6.70
C GLU A 106 5.50 16.80 6.53
N LEU A 107 4.88 16.82 5.36
CA LEU A 107 3.78 17.72 5.05
C LEU A 107 2.58 17.51 5.98
N TYR A 108 2.25 16.27 6.28
CA TYR A 108 1.09 15.92 7.09
C TYR A 108 1.40 15.76 8.58
N GLY A 109 2.64 15.94 8.97
CA GLY A 109 3.03 15.93 10.39
C GLY A 109 2.99 14.57 11.06
N HIS A 110 3.27 13.49 10.32
CA HIS A 110 3.37 12.17 10.92
C HIS A 110 4.67 11.46 10.50
N THR A 111 4.89 10.26 11.02
CA THR A 111 6.13 9.54 10.77
C THR A 111 6.14 8.92 9.36
N LEU A 112 7.35 8.67 8.85
CA LEU A 112 7.51 7.93 7.60
C LEU A 112 6.87 6.54 7.71
N GLN A 113 7.01 5.89 8.87
CA GLN A 113 6.41 4.58 9.11
C GLN A 113 4.89 4.60 8.93
N ARG A 114 4.24 5.62 9.49
CA ARG A 114 2.79 5.75 9.35
C ARG A 114 2.40 6.00 7.90
N GLU A 115 3.14 6.84 7.20
CA GLU A 115 2.86 7.13 5.79
C GLU A 115 2.98 5.87 4.93
N VAL A 116 4.07 5.13 5.09
CA VAL A 116 4.29 3.88 4.33
C VAL A 116 3.23 2.84 4.69
N ALA A 117 2.88 2.73 5.97
CA ALA A 117 1.80 1.81 6.38
C ALA A 117 0.47 2.19 5.73
N TYR A 118 0.13 3.47 5.71
CA TYR A 118 -1.06 3.96 5.05
C TYR A 118 -1.07 3.61 3.56
N LEU A 119 0.03 3.90 2.86
CA LEU A 119 0.15 3.59 1.42
C LEU A 119 0.03 2.09 1.16
N THR A 120 0.59 1.27 2.04
CA THR A 120 0.49 -0.19 1.93
C THR A 120 -0.95 -0.67 2.11
N VAL A 121 -1.64 -0.19 3.15
CA VAL A 121 -3.04 -0.55 3.40
C VAL A 121 -3.92 -0.12 2.23
N HIS A 122 -3.75 1.12 1.76
CA HIS A 122 -4.48 1.66 0.63
C HIS A 122 -4.30 0.79 -0.62
N SER A 123 -3.05 0.45 -0.94
CA SER A 123 -2.73 -0.39 -2.10
C SER A 123 -3.24 -1.81 -1.96
N MET A 124 -3.17 -2.38 -0.76
CA MET A 124 -3.71 -3.71 -0.51
C MET A 124 -5.21 -3.77 -0.82
N LEU A 125 -5.94 -2.73 -0.44
CA LEU A 125 -7.37 -2.66 -0.75
C LEU A 125 -7.61 -2.59 -2.26
N HIS A 126 -6.77 -1.85 -2.99
CA HIS A 126 -6.82 -1.85 -4.45
C HIS A 126 -6.55 -3.23 -5.05
N LEU A 127 -5.57 -3.96 -4.52
CA LEU A 127 -5.29 -5.32 -4.99
C LEU A 127 -6.48 -6.25 -4.77
N LEU A 128 -7.29 -5.97 -3.75
CA LEU A 128 -8.49 -6.74 -3.44
C LEU A 128 -9.75 -6.26 -4.19
N GLY A 129 -9.59 -5.26 -5.06
CA GLY A 129 -10.66 -4.81 -5.94
C GLY A 129 -11.36 -3.52 -5.55
N TYR A 130 -10.95 -2.87 -4.46
CA TYR A 130 -11.55 -1.59 -4.07
C TYR A 130 -11.01 -0.47 -4.95
N ASP A 131 -11.89 0.48 -5.28
CA ASP A 131 -11.54 1.62 -6.13
C ASP A 131 -12.18 2.87 -5.54
N HIS A 132 -11.43 3.98 -5.54
CA HIS A 132 -11.90 5.27 -5.03
C HIS A 132 -11.90 6.37 -6.10
N GLU A 133 -11.53 6.04 -7.34
CA GLU A 133 -11.37 7.04 -8.41
C GLU A 133 -12.66 7.77 -8.75
N ASN A 134 -13.79 7.11 -8.60
CA ASN A 134 -15.10 7.71 -8.87
C ASN A 134 -15.66 8.48 -7.68
N GLY A 135 -14.95 8.56 -6.57
CA GLY A 135 -15.38 9.23 -5.36
C GLY A 135 -16.66 8.64 -4.77
N GLY A 136 -17.44 9.49 -4.08
CA GLY A 136 -18.72 9.08 -3.53
C GLY A 136 -18.62 8.05 -2.41
N ILE A 137 -19.62 7.17 -2.33
CA ILE A 137 -19.73 6.15 -1.28
C ILE A 137 -18.56 5.17 -1.30
N ALA A 138 -18.09 4.78 -2.49
CA ALA A 138 -16.96 3.87 -2.62
C ALA A 138 -15.70 4.44 -1.97
N ALA A 139 -15.41 5.72 -2.18
CA ALA A 139 -14.27 6.38 -1.57
C ALA A 139 -14.40 6.47 -0.05
N VAL A 140 -15.60 6.73 0.45
CA VAL A 140 -15.87 6.79 1.90
C VAL A 140 -15.64 5.41 2.53
N HIS A 141 -16.18 4.36 1.94
CA HIS A 141 -16.01 2.98 2.45
C HIS A 141 -14.55 2.56 2.47
N MET A 142 -13.81 2.89 1.43
CA MET A 142 -12.39 2.58 1.36
C MET A 142 -11.62 3.29 2.48
N ARG A 143 -11.91 4.57 2.70
CA ARG A 143 -11.28 5.35 3.77
C ARG A 143 -11.59 4.79 5.15
N GLU A 144 -12.83 4.36 5.38
CA GLU A 144 -13.23 3.75 6.65
C GLU A 144 -12.44 2.46 6.91
N LYS A 145 -12.25 1.64 5.89
CA LYS A 145 -11.45 0.42 6.00
C LYS A 145 -9.97 0.73 6.28
N GLU A 146 -9.42 1.73 5.59
CA GLU A 146 -8.05 2.18 5.82
C GLU A 146 -7.84 2.59 7.27
N GLU A 147 -8.72 3.42 7.80
CA GLU A 147 -8.61 3.90 9.18
C GLU A 147 -8.79 2.75 10.19
N ALA A 148 -9.72 1.85 9.95
CA ALA A 148 -9.94 0.70 10.83
C ALA A 148 -8.69 -0.19 10.92
N VAL A 149 -8.06 -0.47 9.79
CA VAL A 149 -6.84 -1.29 9.75
C VAL A 149 -5.67 -0.55 10.42
N LEU A 150 -5.53 0.75 10.17
CA LEU A 150 -4.46 1.53 10.79
C LEU A 150 -4.61 1.60 12.31
N ILE A 151 -5.83 1.70 12.81
CA ILE A 151 -6.10 1.63 14.25
C ILE A 151 -5.65 0.29 14.82
N GLN A 152 -5.94 -0.81 14.14
CA GLN A 152 -5.50 -2.14 14.56
C GLN A 152 -3.97 -2.26 14.59
N LEU A 153 -3.28 -1.54 13.71
CA LEU A 153 -1.83 -1.52 13.67
C LEU A 153 -1.21 -0.60 14.73
N GLY A 154 -2.04 0.12 15.48
CA GLY A 154 -1.55 1.10 16.45
C GLY A 154 -1.11 2.40 15.82
N LEU A 155 -1.63 2.73 14.65
CA LEU A 155 -1.25 3.92 13.89
C LEU A 155 -2.47 4.78 13.55
N PRO A 156 -3.26 5.21 14.56
CA PRO A 156 -4.42 6.05 14.29
C PRO A 156 -3.98 7.43 13.82
N ARG A 157 -4.91 8.19 13.26
CA ARG A 157 -4.68 9.60 12.96
C ARG A 157 -4.33 10.35 14.23
N THR A 158 -3.35 11.25 14.12
CA THR A 158 -3.05 12.15 15.24
C THR A 158 -4.01 13.32 15.21
N VAL A 159 -4.31 13.87 16.42
CA VAL A 159 -5.22 15.00 16.55
C VAL A 159 -4.67 16.26 15.88
N SER A 160 -3.34 16.37 15.81
CA SER A 160 -2.65 17.60 15.40
C SER A 160 -2.91 18.04 13.97
N TYR A 161 -3.35 17.16 13.07
CA TYR A 161 -3.59 17.57 11.69
C TYR A 161 -5.06 17.47 11.27
N SER A 162 -5.95 17.25 12.19
CA SER A 162 -7.36 17.06 11.85
C SER A 162 -8.01 18.27 11.20
N ALA A 163 -7.66 19.48 11.63
CA ALA A 163 -8.24 20.71 11.10
C ALA A 163 -7.66 21.11 9.74
N ASP A 164 -6.41 20.79 9.51
CA ASP A 164 -5.67 21.23 8.32
C ASP A 164 -5.70 20.21 7.19
N GLN A 165 -6.14 19.00 7.45
CA GLN A 165 -6.14 17.90 6.51
C GLN A 165 -7.49 17.66 5.84
N VAL A 166 -8.44 18.44 6.17
CA VAL A 166 -9.80 18.27 5.68
C VAL A 166 -9.98 18.81 4.27
#